data_e4cc947aa2298e402aa4ee1013a51d24
#
_entry.id   e4cc947aa2298e402aa4ee1013a51d24
#
_cell.length_a   1.000
_cell.length_b   1.000
_cell.length_c   1.000
_cell.angle_alpha   90.00
_cell.angle_beta   90.00
_cell.angle_gamma   90.00
#
_symmetry.space_group_name_H-M   'P 1'
#
loop_
_entity.id
_entity.type
_entity.pdbx_description
1 polymer ?
#
loop_
_entity_poly.entity_id
_entity_poly.type
_entity_poly.pdbx_seq_one_letter_code
_entity_poly.pdbx_strand_id
1 'polypeptide(L)'
;MIGEFKSTLDAKGRMNIPQKLREEMGNDLVLAKTIGTACIKVYSKEDWQKLVERINELPQVKTQIIKRFLFGSAYEISADKQGRVSVPQPLREYASLTADIVVVGLAGTAEIWDKAAWTKFNEATNNDDLTALALELGI
;
A
#
# COMPACT_ATOMS: atom_id res chain seq x y z
N MET A 1 -8.88 5.54 -7.21
CA MET A 1 -9.41 6.10 -5.93
C MET A 1 -8.43 7.12 -5.38
N ILE A 2 -8.94 8.22 -4.88
CA ILE A 2 -8.16 9.23 -4.15
C ILE A 2 -8.82 9.48 -2.80
N GLY A 3 -8.04 9.95 -1.83
CA GLY A 3 -8.54 10.33 -0.52
C GLY A 3 -8.28 9.30 0.56
N GLU A 4 -8.74 9.63 1.76
CA GLU A 4 -8.56 8.82 2.96
C GLU A 4 -9.87 8.14 3.34
N PHE A 5 -9.82 6.86 3.62
CA PHE A 5 -10.97 6.05 3.99
C PHE A 5 -10.68 5.34 5.31
N LYS A 6 -11.42 5.71 6.35
CA LYS A 6 -11.29 5.07 7.66
C LYS A 6 -11.79 3.63 7.59
N SER A 7 -11.07 2.72 8.23
CA SER A 7 -11.45 1.33 8.32
C SER A 7 -11.00 0.77 9.68
N THR A 8 -11.41 -0.43 9.97
CA THR A 8 -11.02 -1.14 11.20
C THR A 8 -10.43 -2.49 10.87
N LEU A 9 -9.46 -2.89 11.67
CA LEU A 9 -8.86 -4.21 11.61
C LEU A 9 -9.44 -5.03 12.76
N ASP A 10 -10.08 -6.16 12.46
CA ASP A 10 -10.65 -7.01 13.51
C ASP A 10 -9.57 -7.88 14.19
N ALA A 11 -9.96 -8.59 15.24
CA ALA A 11 -9.02 -9.42 16.00
C ALA A 11 -8.40 -10.55 15.17
N LYS A 12 -9.00 -10.91 14.04
CA LYS A 12 -8.50 -11.95 13.13
C LYS A 12 -7.64 -11.36 12.00
N GLY A 13 -7.39 -10.06 12.01
CA GLY A 13 -6.60 -9.40 10.99
C GLY A 13 -7.36 -9.11 9.70
N ARG A 14 -8.68 -9.07 9.75
CA ARG A 14 -9.52 -8.77 8.57
C ARG A 14 -9.94 -7.32 8.57
N MET A 15 -10.04 -6.75 7.37
CA MET A 15 -10.51 -5.39 7.16
C MET A 15 -11.41 -5.33 5.93
N ASN A 16 -12.27 -4.33 5.88
CA ASN A 16 -13.03 -4.03 4.68
C ASN A 16 -12.20 -3.17 3.73
N ILE A 17 -12.15 -3.59 2.48
CA ILE A 17 -11.58 -2.75 1.42
C ILE A 17 -12.69 -1.82 0.92
N PRO A 18 -12.42 -0.51 0.76
CA PRO A 18 -13.42 0.41 0.22
C PRO A 18 -13.97 -0.08 -1.11
N GLN A 19 -15.29 0.02 -1.27
CA GLN A 19 -15.95 -0.46 -2.49
C GLN A 19 -15.37 0.19 -3.74
N LYS A 20 -15.08 1.47 -3.68
CA LYS A 20 -14.52 2.20 -4.82
C LYS A 20 -13.16 1.64 -5.22
N LEU A 21 -12.33 1.22 -4.26
CA LEU A 21 -11.05 0.58 -4.54
C LEU A 21 -11.27 -0.75 -5.27
N ARG A 22 -12.24 -1.56 -4.80
CA ARG A 22 -12.55 -2.85 -5.43
C ARG A 22 -13.09 -2.68 -6.86
N GLU A 23 -13.88 -1.63 -7.09
CA GLU A 23 -14.39 -1.31 -8.43
C GLU A 23 -13.26 -0.97 -9.41
N GLU A 24 -12.24 -0.25 -8.94
CA GLU A 24 -11.12 0.17 -9.78
C GLU A 24 -10.03 -0.90 -9.93
N MET A 25 -9.74 -1.64 -8.87
CA MET A 25 -8.62 -2.58 -8.83
C MET A 25 -9.02 -4.05 -8.91
N GLY A 26 -10.30 -4.35 -8.77
CA GLY A 26 -10.81 -5.72 -8.72
C GLY A 26 -10.74 -6.30 -7.31
N ASN A 27 -11.17 -7.56 -7.18
CA ASN A 27 -11.19 -8.27 -5.90
C ASN A 27 -9.89 -8.99 -5.58
N ASP A 28 -9.05 -9.22 -6.60
CA ASP A 28 -7.76 -9.87 -6.44
C ASP A 28 -6.68 -8.80 -6.38
N LEU A 29 -6.00 -8.73 -5.25
CA LEU A 29 -5.05 -7.68 -4.94
C LEU A 29 -3.71 -8.28 -4.53
N VAL A 30 -2.67 -7.47 -4.58
CA VAL A 30 -1.37 -7.81 -4.02
C VAL A 30 -1.04 -6.79 -2.94
N LEU A 31 -0.71 -7.27 -1.76
CA LEU A 31 -0.25 -6.45 -0.65
C LEU A 31 1.27 -6.60 -0.51
N ALA A 32 1.97 -5.50 -0.45
CA ALA A 32 3.42 -5.48 -0.35
C ALA A 32 3.91 -4.42 0.64
N LYS A 33 5.13 -4.59 1.12
CA LYS A 33 5.79 -3.58 1.93
C LYS A 33 6.07 -2.35 1.09
N THR A 34 6.05 -1.18 1.71
CA THR A 34 6.44 0.08 1.08
C THR A 34 7.90 0.38 1.41
N ILE A 35 8.68 0.76 0.41
CA ILE A 35 10.08 1.14 0.61
C ILE A 35 10.13 2.56 1.16
N GLY A 36 10.86 2.74 2.27
CA GLY A 36 11.08 4.06 2.87
C GLY A 36 10.02 4.51 3.87
N THR A 37 8.90 3.79 3.97
CA THR A 37 7.84 4.07 4.95
C THR A 37 7.30 2.76 5.52
N ALA A 38 6.68 2.83 6.70
CA ALA A 38 6.13 1.65 7.36
C ALA A 38 4.62 1.55 7.10
N CYS A 39 4.26 1.28 5.85
CA CYS A 39 2.87 1.04 5.47
C CYS A 39 2.79 -0.11 4.47
N ILE A 40 1.57 -0.53 4.15
CA ILE A 40 1.33 -1.60 3.19
C ILE A 40 0.84 -0.97 1.89
N LYS A 41 1.46 -1.32 0.78
CA LYS A 41 1.02 -0.88 -0.54
C LYS A 41 0.05 -1.90 -1.13
N VAL A 42 -1.00 -1.40 -1.74
CA VAL A 42 -2.03 -2.20 -2.39
C VAL A 42 -1.91 -2.02 -3.89
N TYR A 43 -1.71 -3.13 -4.59
CA TYR A 43 -1.63 -3.16 -6.05
C TYR A 43 -2.78 -3.99 -6.61
N SER A 44 -3.30 -3.59 -7.79
CA SER A 44 -4.07 -4.50 -8.61
C SER A 44 -3.14 -5.59 -9.15
N LYS A 45 -3.67 -6.73 -9.58
CA LYS A 45 -2.86 -7.76 -10.23
C LYS A 45 -2.14 -7.24 -11.46
N GLU A 46 -2.84 -6.41 -12.25
CA GLU A 46 -2.28 -5.83 -13.47
C GLU A 46 -1.09 -4.92 -13.17
N ASP A 47 -1.24 -3.99 -12.20
CA ASP A 47 -0.16 -3.08 -11.85
C ASP A 47 1.01 -3.78 -11.19
N TRP A 48 0.74 -4.81 -10.40
CA TRP A 48 1.79 -5.65 -9.82
C TRP A 48 2.59 -6.35 -10.91
N GLN A 49 1.93 -6.90 -11.91
CA GLN A 49 2.61 -7.57 -13.03
C GLN A 49 3.50 -6.60 -13.81
N LYS A 50 3.03 -5.38 -14.03
CA LYS A 50 3.84 -4.33 -14.68
C LYS A 50 5.08 -3.99 -13.85
N LEU A 51 4.94 -3.93 -12.53
CA LEU A 51 6.09 -3.70 -11.64
C LEU A 51 7.09 -4.84 -11.72
N VAL A 52 6.62 -6.08 -11.69
CA VAL A 52 7.47 -7.27 -11.82
C VAL A 52 8.26 -7.23 -13.13
N GLU A 53 7.60 -6.93 -14.23
CA GLU A 53 8.24 -6.85 -15.55
C GLU A 53 9.32 -5.76 -15.60
N ARG A 54 9.03 -4.57 -15.06
CA ARG A 54 10.02 -3.47 -15.00
C ARG A 54 11.26 -3.85 -14.20
N ILE A 55 11.05 -4.49 -13.06
CA ILE A 55 12.17 -4.88 -12.19
C ILE A 55 12.99 -5.99 -12.87
N ASN A 56 12.33 -6.92 -13.53
CA ASN A 56 13.01 -8.02 -14.24
C ASN A 56 13.82 -7.55 -15.46
N GLU A 57 13.52 -6.39 -16.01
CA GLU A 57 14.31 -5.80 -17.11
C GLU A 57 15.64 -5.21 -16.64
N LEU A 58 15.77 -4.93 -15.34
CA LEU A 58 16.99 -4.36 -14.77
C LEU A 58 18.01 -5.45 -14.44
N PRO A 59 19.33 -5.09 -14.37
CA PRO A 59 20.37 -6.07 -14.03
C PRO A 59 20.13 -6.73 -12.68
N GLN A 60 20.22 -8.07 -12.63
CA GLN A 60 19.95 -8.85 -11.41
C GLN A 60 20.77 -8.42 -10.20
N VAL A 61 22.03 -8.05 -10.42
CA VAL A 61 22.92 -7.60 -9.34
C VAL A 61 22.32 -6.42 -8.57
N LYS A 62 21.67 -5.49 -9.30
CA LYS A 62 21.06 -4.29 -8.69
C LYS A 62 19.69 -4.56 -8.08
N THR A 63 18.96 -5.52 -8.61
CA THR A 63 17.55 -5.72 -8.24
C THR A 63 17.33 -6.80 -7.20
N GLN A 64 18.35 -7.58 -6.86
CA GLN A 64 18.19 -8.71 -5.95
C GLN A 64 17.68 -8.28 -4.56
N ILE A 65 18.17 -7.16 -4.03
CA ILE A 65 17.72 -6.63 -2.74
C ILE A 65 16.25 -6.23 -2.82
N ILE A 66 15.85 -5.54 -3.90
CA ILE A 66 14.46 -5.12 -4.11
C ILE A 66 13.54 -6.33 -4.25
N LYS A 67 13.95 -7.34 -5.02
CA LYS A 67 13.16 -8.56 -5.19
C LYS A 67 12.91 -9.28 -3.87
N ARG A 68 13.94 -9.42 -3.05
CA ARG A 68 13.80 -10.05 -1.73
C ARG A 68 12.87 -9.25 -0.83
N PHE A 69 13.01 -7.93 -0.83
CA PHE A 69 12.20 -7.05 0.01
C PHE A 69 10.74 -6.98 -0.46
N LEU A 70 10.49 -6.72 -1.74
CA LEU A 70 9.15 -6.56 -2.27
C LEU A 70 8.48 -7.88 -2.60
N PHE A 71 9.11 -8.70 -3.45
CA PHE A 71 8.45 -9.91 -3.94
C PHE A 71 8.45 -11.02 -2.90
N GLY A 72 9.52 -11.15 -2.15
CA GLY A 72 9.63 -12.18 -1.12
C GLY A 72 8.67 -12.01 0.05
N SER A 73 8.16 -10.80 0.28
CA SER A 73 7.25 -10.48 1.37
C SER A 73 5.86 -10.06 0.91
N ALA A 74 5.58 -10.12 -0.39
CA ALA A 74 4.27 -9.78 -0.93
C ALA A 74 3.30 -10.96 -0.79
N TYR A 75 2.01 -10.62 -0.72
CA TYR A 75 0.92 -11.60 -0.60
C TYR A 75 -0.16 -11.31 -1.63
N GLU A 76 -0.55 -12.34 -2.36
CA GLU A 76 -1.74 -12.29 -3.20
C GLU A 76 -2.94 -12.57 -2.31
N ILE A 77 -3.92 -11.69 -2.34
CA ILE A 77 -5.13 -11.81 -1.53
C ILE A 77 -6.37 -11.60 -2.40
N SER A 78 -7.50 -12.13 -1.93
CA SER A 78 -8.79 -11.92 -2.59
C SER A 78 -9.80 -11.44 -1.56
N ALA A 79 -10.59 -10.44 -1.94
CA ALA A 79 -11.69 -9.98 -1.12
C ALA A 79 -12.81 -11.04 -1.11
N ASP A 80 -13.41 -11.26 0.05
CA ASP A 80 -14.57 -12.13 0.17
C ASP A 80 -15.83 -11.44 -0.37
N LYS A 81 -16.98 -12.12 -0.30
CA LYS A 81 -18.26 -11.59 -0.78
C LYS A 81 -18.68 -10.30 -0.08
N GLN A 82 -18.18 -10.06 1.12
CA GLN A 82 -18.48 -8.88 1.92
C GLN A 82 -17.45 -7.77 1.73
N GLY A 83 -16.47 -8.00 0.86
CA GLY A 83 -15.41 -7.03 0.60
C GLY A 83 -14.30 -7.02 1.65
N ARG A 84 -14.20 -8.07 2.47
CA ARG A 84 -13.15 -8.16 3.48
C ARG A 84 -11.95 -8.90 2.94
N VAL A 85 -10.76 -8.48 3.39
CA VAL A 85 -9.50 -9.17 3.13
C VAL A 85 -8.82 -9.47 4.46
N SER A 86 -8.08 -10.57 4.49
CA SER A 86 -7.19 -10.88 5.62
C SER A 86 -5.83 -10.28 5.34
N VAL A 87 -5.38 -9.37 6.20
CA VAL A 87 -4.05 -8.79 6.10
C VAL A 87 -3.07 -9.74 6.79
N PRO A 88 -2.08 -10.29 6.07
CA PRO A 88 -1.12 -11.22 6.66
C PRO A 88 -0.37 -10.60 7.84
N GLN A 89 -0.14 -11.42 8.88
CA GLN A 89 0.50 -10.95 10.11
C GLN A 89 1.86 -10.26 9.87
N PRO A 90 2.75 -10.78 9.01
CA PRO A 90 4.01 -10.08 8.77
C PRO A 90 3.85 -8.66 8.24
N LEU A 91 2.82 -8.41 7.43
CA LEU A 91 2.53 -7.06 6.94
C LEU A 91 1.92 -6.18 8.02
N ARG A 92 1.03 -6.75 8.84
CA ARG A 92 0.47 -6.02 9.99
C ARG A 92 1.55 -5.57 10.95
N GLU A 93 2.52 -6.43 11.21
CA GLU A 93 3.67 -6.10 12.06
C GLU A 93 4.57 -5.06 11.41
N TYR A 94 4.86 -5.20 10.12
CA TYR A 94 5.68 -4.23 9.39
C TYR A 94 5.11 -2.81 9.47
N ALA A 95 3.80 -2.69 9.28
CA ALA A 95 3.10 -1.41 9.30
C ALA A 95 2.62 -1.01 10.71
N SER A 96 2.87 -1.83 11.73
CA SER A 96 2.43 -1.59 13.11
C SER A 96 0.93 -1.28 13.20
N LEU A 97 0.12 -2.04 12.47
CA LEU A 97 -1.33 -1.80 12.42
C LEU A 97 -1.99 -2.12 13.76
N THR A 98 -2.85 -1.20 14.19
CA THR A 98 -3.76 -1.40 15.32
C THR A 98 -5.18 -1.57 14.80
N ALA A 99 -6.20 -1.52 15.66
CA ALA A 99 -7.60 -1.64 15.25
C ALA A 99 -8.04 -0.48 14.34
N ASP A 100 -7.50 0.72 14.54
CA ASP A 100 -7.84 1.89 13.74
C ASP A 100 -6.85 2.07 12.60
N ILE A 101 -7.34 1.89 11.38
CA ILE A 101 -6.52 1.98 10.17
C ILE A 101 -7.15 2.94 9.17
N VAL A 102 -6.36 3.37 8.21
CA VAL A 102 -6.80 4.22 7.12
C VAL A 102 -6.30 3.65 5.80
N VAL A 103 -7.14 3.67 4.79
CA VAL A 103 -6.78 3.34 3.41
C VAL A 103 -6.64 4.64 2.65
N VAL A 104 -5.47 4.88 2.11
CA VAL A 104 -5.16 6.13 1.39
C VAL A 104 -5.07 5.81 -0.10
N GLY A 105 -5.97 6.41 -0.88
CA GLY A 105 -5.98 6.28 -2.34
C GLY A 105 -5.02 7.27 -2.98
N LEU A 106 -4.14 6.76 -3.85
CA LEU A 106 -3.09 7.54 -4.50
C LEU A 106 -3.26 7.59 -6.03
N ALA A 107 -4.51 7.52 -6.51
CA ALA A 107 -4.84 7.62 -7.94
C ALA A 107 -4.16 6.54 -8.80
N GLY A 108 -4.43 5.29 -8.52
CA GLY A 108 -3.87 4.13 -9.25
C GLY A 108 -3.30 3.08 -8.32
N THR A 109 -2.85 3.47 -7.16
CA THR A 109 -2.47 2.58 -6.07
C THR A 109 -3.12 3.03 -4.79
N ALA A 110 -2.95 2.27 -3.72
CA ALA A 110 -3.44 2.64 -2.40
C ALA A 110 -2.45 2.16 -1.35
N GLU A 111 -2.58 2.72 -0.16
CA GLU A 111 -1.76 2.34 0.99
C GLU A 111 -2.66 2.08 2.20
N ILE A 112 -2.26 1.11 3.02
CA ILE A 112 -2.92 0.84 4.30
C ILE A 112 -1.97 1.29 5.40
N TRP A 113 -2.46 2.19 6.24
CA TRP A 113 -1.70 2.77 7.35
C TRP A 113 -2.42 2.53 8.66
N ASP A 114 -1.65 2.39 9.73
CA ASP A 114 -2.17 2.65 11.06
C ASP A 114 -2.60 4.12 11.13
N LYS A 115 -3.79 4.40 11.65
CA LYS A 115 -4.35 5.76 11.63
C LYS A 115 -3.46 6.77 12.35
N ALA A 116 -2.98 6.42 13.55
CA ALA A 116 -2.11 7.30 14.32
C ALA A 116 -0.77 7.53 13.61
N ALA A 117 -0.22 6.47 12.99
CA ALA A 117 1.01 6.57 12.22
C ALA A 117 0.85 7.48 11.00
N TRP A 118 -0.29 7.39 10.31
CA TRP A 118 -0.60 8.26 9.16
C TRP A 118 -0.66 9.73 9.57
N THR A 119 -1.36 10.03 10.66
CA THR A 119 -1.46 11.40 11.18
C THR A 119 -0.08 11.95 11.52
N LYS A 120 0.73 11.16 12.22
CA LYS A 120 2.08 11.56 12.60
C LYS A 120 2.99 11.78 11.39
N PHE A 121 2.89 10.91 10.39
CA PHE A 121 3.64 11.03 9.15
C PHE A 121 3.31 12.33 8.42
N ASN A 122 2.03 12.67 8.32
CA ASN A 122 1.60 13.92 7.69
C ASN A 122 2.08 15.17 8.43
N GLU A 123 2.05 15.14 9.76
CA GLU A 123 2.54 16.25 10.57
C GLU A 123 4.05 16.47 10.40
N ALA A 124 4.80 15.40 10.12
CA ALA A 124 6.23 15.45 9.94
C ALA A 124 6.66 15.75 8.48
N THR A 125 5.70 15.95 7.56
CA THR A 125 6.01 16.23 6.15
C THR A 125 6.79 17.53 6.01
N ASN A 126 7.91 17.47 5.27
CA ASN A 126 8.77 18.63 5.02
C ASN A 126 8.16 19.51 3.94
N ASN A 127 7.69 20.69 4.33
CA ASN A 127 7.05 21.64 3.42
C ASN A 127 8.02 22.21 2.37
N ASP A 128 9.30 22.34 2.70
CA ASP A 128 10.29 22.84 1.75
C ASP A 128 10.51 21.85 0.60
N ASP A 129 10.57 20.56 0.92
CA ASP A 129 10.66 19.49 -0.09
C ASP A 129 9.42 19.45 -0.98
N LEU A 130 8.24 19.58 -0.40
CA LEU A 130 6.99 19.64 -1.16
C LEU A 130 6.96 20.83 -2.10
N THR A 131 7.37 21.99 -1.64
CA THR A 131 7.41 23.22 -2.44
C THR A 131 8.36 23.07 -3.63
N ALA A 132 9.55 22.51 -3.39
CA ALA A 132 10.53 22.29 -4.44
C ALA A 132 10.00 21.33 -5.52
N LEU A 133 9.38 20.22 -5.12
CA LEU A 133 8.78 19.27 -6.05
C LEU A 133 7.59 19.88 -6.81
N ALA A 134 6.77 20.67 -6.15
CA ALA A 134 5.65 21.35 -6.78
C ALA A 134 6.11 22.29 -7.89
N LEU A 135 7.20 23.02 -7.66
CA LEU A 135 7.78 23.89 -8.68
C LEU A 135 8.27 23.11 -9.89
N GLU A 136 8.93 21.96 -9.67
CA GLU A 136 9.37 21.10 -10.77
C GLU A 136 8.18 20.55 -11.58
N LEU A 137 7.07 20.27 -10.92
CA LEU A 137 5.86 19.72 -11.54
C LEU A 137 4.94 20.81 -12.13
N GLY A 138 5.20 22.06 -11.89
CA GLY A 138 4.38 23.17 -12.37
C GLY A 138 3.06 23.35 -11.65
N ILE A 139 2.99 22.96 -10.40
CA ILE A 139 1.77 23.09 -9.59
C ILE A 139 1.94 24.05 -8.42
#